data_92a4354e71edda94e31f1de6310a7735
#
_entry.id   92a4354e71edda94e31f1de6310a7735
#
_cell.length_a   1.000
_cell.length_b   1.000
_cell.length_c   1.000
_cell.angle_alpha   90.00
_cell.angle_beta   90.00
_cell.angle_gamma   90.00
#
_symmetry.space_group_name_H-M   'P 1'
#
loop_
_entity.id
_entity.type
_entity.pdbx_description
1 polymer ?
#
loop_
_entity_poly.entity_id
_entity_poly.type
_entity_poly.pdbx_seq_one_letter_code
_entity_poly.pdbx_strand_id
1 'polypeptide(L)'
;MLSLSLSPVSPLNLPEHEAEAILEIACLGIAFGPLPCPTAGTTAPFSIAGALAQQNAEVLIALVLAELVNPGLPIIYCGRLAMMEPRTGISVWGGLELSLASAGTVQIGHRYGLPVNVYGFSTNSHTLDIQNGFERALNAAIPALAGADELSGIGEMEAGVMGSFAQMVADNELAGSIRRLRRGFVANEDALAVEVIAAVMNGTHNFLGQKHTSRYLRSGEVLLTRLAERGTWEMWENGGRKGMTERAQDEAERILREHQIPPLEPIQEKELEALMAAAEGELVKR
;
A
#
# COMPACT_ATOMS: atom_id res chain seq x y z
N MET A 1 -2.66 -13.02 12.80
CA MET A 1 -3.51 -13.52 11.68
C MET A 1 -2.60 -13.67 10.48
N LEU A 2 -2.65 -14.79 9.79
CA LEU A 2 -1.88 -15.09 8.59
C LEU A 2 -2.83 -15.05 7.38
N SER A 3 -2.39 -14.48 6.27
CA SER A 3 -3.03 -14.60 4.98
C SER A 3 -1.99 -14.99 3.92
N LEU A 4 -2.41 -15.73 2.91
CA LEU A 4 -1.57 -16.11 1.79
C LEU A 4 -2.19 -15.64 0.48
N SER A 5 -1.36 -15.23 -0.46
CA SER A 5 -1.78 -14.85 -1.79
C SER A 5 -1.08 -15.71 -2.83
N LEU A 6 -1.85 -16.13 -3.83
CA LEU A 6 -1.35 -16.86 -5.00
C LEU A 6 -1.84 -16.16 -6.27
N SER A 7 -1.02 -16.22 -7.31
CA SER A 7 -1.24 -15.47 -8.54
C SER A 7 -1.64 -16.39 -9.69
N PRO A 8 -2.93 -16.46 -10.07
CA PRO A 8 -3.30 -17.04 -11.36
C PRO A 8 -2.48 -16.41 -12.48
N VAL A 9 -2.10 -17.20 -13.46
CA VAL A 9 -1.27 -16.75 -14.59
C VAL A 9 -2.16 -16.15 -15.67
N SER A 10 -1.99 -14.85 -15.93
CA SER A 10 -2.70 -14.17 -17.01
C SER A 10 -2.14 -14.54 -18.38
N PRO A 11 -2.98 -14.78 -19.43
CA PRO A 11 -4.44 -14.66 -19.40
C PRO A 11 -5.15 -15.95 -18.98
N LEU A 12 -6.08 -15.83 -18.03
CA LEU A 12 -7.12 -16.82 -17.67
C LEU A 12 -6.59 -18.24 -17.43
N ASN A 13 -5.40 -18.37 -16.84
CA ASN A 13 -4.78 -19.67 -16.59
C ASN A 13 -4.56 -19.89 -15.09
N LEU A 14 -5.01 -21.02 -14.58
CA LEU A 14 -4.73 -21.48 -13.21
C LEU A 14 -3.88 -22.77 -13.33
N PRO A 15 -2.56 -22.68 -13.18
CA PRO A 15 -1.67 -23.84 -13.24
C PRO A 15 -2.02 -24.87 -12.16
N GLU A 16 -1.72 -26.13 -12.40
CA GLU A 16 -2.01 -27.25 -11.50
C GLU A 16 -1.41 -27.03 -10.11
N HIS A 17 -0.14 -26.64 -10.03
CA HIS A 17 0.54 -26.38 -8.75
C HIS A 17 -0.06 -25.21 -7.97
N GLU A 18 -0.59 -24.18 -8.65
CA GLU A 18 -1.32 -23.08 -8.00
C GLU A 18 -2.67 -23.57 -7.47
N ALA A 19 -3.37 -24.41 -8.26
CA ALA A 19 -4.63 -24.99 -7.83
C ALA A 19 -4.42 -25.90 -6.60
N GLU A 20 -3.39 -26.74 -6.59
CA GLU A 20 -3.02 -27.60 -5.43
C GLU A 20 -2.73 -26.74 -4.19
N ALA A 21 -1.95 -25.65 -4.33
CA ALA A 21 -1.65 -24.76 -3.21
C ALA A 21 -2.91 -24.06 -2.67
N ILE A 22 -3.86 -23.68 -3.54
CA ILE A 22 -5.16 -23.12 -3.11
C ILE A 22 -5.95 -24.15 -2.29
N LEU A 23 -5.97 -25.41 -2.72
CA LEU A 23 -6.64 -26.50 -2.00
C LEU A 23 -6.04 -26.66 -0.60
N GLU A 24 -4.72 -26.68 -0.47
CA GLU A 24 -4.05 -26.78 0.83
C GLU A 24 -4.33 -25.59 1.75
N ILE A 25 -4.24 -24.37 1.24
CA ILE A 25 -4.57 -23.14 1.99
C ILE A 25 -6.00 -23.19 2.50
N ALA A 26 -6.94 -23.60 1.65
CA ALA A 26 -8.35 -23.71 2.00
C ALA A 26 -8.58 -24.80 3.06
N CYS A 27 -7.96 -25.96 2.93
CA CYS A 27 -8.03 -27.02 3.93
C CYS A 27 -7.48 -26.60 5.30
N LEU A 28 -6.44 -25.76 5.32
CA LEU A 28 -5.85 -25.24 6.57
C LEU A 28 -6.66 -24.07 7.15
N GLY A 29 -7.66 -23.56 6.46
CA GLY A 29 -8.47 -22.42 6.91
C GLY A 29 -7.70 -21.10 6.96
N ILE A 30 -6.63 -20.96 6.19
CA ILE A 30 -5.83 -19.73 6.11
C ILE A 30 -6.53 -18.73 5.20
N ALA A 31 -6.63 -17.48 5.63
CA ALA A 31 -7.20 -16.40 4.80
C ALA A 31 -6.46 -16.30 3.45
N PHE A 32 -7.21 -16.23 2.36
CA PHE A 32 -6.67 -16.34 1.00
C PHE A 32 -6.93 -15.08 0.17
N GLY A 33 -5.92 -14.66 -0.61
CA GLY A 33 -5.99 -13.55 -1.53
C GLY A 33 -5.60 -13.96 -2.96
N PRO A 34 -6.56 -14.27 -3.86
CA PRO A 34 -6.26 -14.42 -5.28
C PRO A 34 -5.65 -13.14 -5.82
N LEU A 35 -4.44 -13.21 -6.40
CA LEU A 35 -3.64 -12.04 -6.78
C LEU A 35 -3.22 -12.09 -8.25
N PRO A 36 -4.13 -12.03 -9.22
CA PRO A 36 -3.74 -11.96 -10.63
C PRO A 36 -3.02 -10.65 -10.95
N CYS A 37 -2.06 -10.73 -11.88
CA CYS A 37 -1.24 -9.61 -12.31
C CYS A 37 -1.29 -9.41 -13.85
N PRO A 38 -2.46 -9.19 -14.45
CA PRO A 38 -2.55 -8.98 -15.89
C PRO A 38 -1.89 -7.65 -16.28
N THR A 39 -1.24 -7.65 -17.45
CA THR A 39 -0.74 -6.43 -18.09
C THR A 39 -1.60 -6.13 -19.30
N ALA A 40 -2.35 -5.05 -19.26
CA ALA A 40 -3.17 -4.62 -20.38
C ALA A 40 -2.30 -4.29 -21.61
N GLY A 41 -2.62 -4.91 -22.73
CA GLY A 41 -1.87 -4.82 -23.98
C GLY A 41 -0.93 -6.00 -24.24
N THR A 42 -0.66 -6.86 -23.23
CA THR A 42 0.12 -8.09 -23.41
C THR A 42 -0.63 -9.32 -22.93
N THR A 43 -0.98 -9.39 -21.66
CA THR A 43 -1.69 -10.53 -21.07
C THR A 43 -3.15 -10.22 -20.72
N ALA A 44 -3.64 -9.04 -21.10
CA ALA A 44 -5.04 -8.64 -21.01
C ALA A 44 -5.39 -7.66 -22.13
N PRO A 45 -6.69 -7.41 -22.42
CA PRO A 45 -7.11 -6.37 -23.36
C PRO A 45 -6.50 -5.00 -23.01
N PHE A 46 -6.15 -4.19 -24.01
CA PHE A 46 -5.53 -2.89 -23.77
C PHE A 46 -6.47 -1.86 -23.10
N SER A 47 -7.77 -2.06 -23.20
CA SER A 47 -8.73 -1.23 -22.49
C SER A 47 -8.79 -1.58 -21.01
N ILE A 48 -8.76 -0.56 -20.13
CA ILE A 48 -8.83 -0.76 -18.66
C ILE A 48 -10.08 -1.58 -18.28
N ALA A 49 -11.23 -1.28 -18.86
CA ALA A 49 -12.47 -2.02 -18.56
C ALA A 49 -12.37 -3.51 -18.95
N GLY A 50 -11.80 -3.82 -20.11
CA GLY A 50 -11.59 -5.21 -20.56
C GLY A 50 -10.57 -5.94 -19.69
N ALA A 51 -9.49 -5.27 -19.30
CA ALA A 51 -8.48 -5.83 -18.43
C ALA A 51 -9.03 -6.07 -17.00
N LEU A 52 -9.87 -5.17 -16.47
CA LEU A 52 -10.58 -5.36 -15.20
C LEU A 52 -11.54 -6.53 -15.24
N ALA A 53 -12.26 -6.72 -16.36
CA ALA A 53 -13.17 -7.86 -16.52
C ALA A 53 -12.39 -9.19 -16.51
N GLN A 54 -11.23 -9.26 -17.18
CA GLN A 54 -10.36 -10.43 -17.16
C GLN A 54 -9.78 -10.65 -15.75
N GLN A 55 -9.21 -9.62 -15.11
CA GLN A 55 -8.70 -9.70 -13.73
C GLN A 55 -9.78 -10.25 -12.78
N ASN A 56 -11.01 -9.76 -12.91
CA ASN A 56 -12.11 -10.26 -12.10
C ASN A 56 -12.39 -11.75 -12.33
N ALA A 57 -12.34 -12.23 -13.57
CA ALA A 57 -12.51 -13.64 -13.87
C ALA A 57 -11.38 -14.50 -13.26
N GLU A 58 -10.14 -14.01 -13.30
CA GLU A 58 -8.97 -14.67 -12.70
C GLU A 58 -9.05 -14.71 -11.17
N VAL A 59 -9.57 -13.66 -10.51
CA VAL A 59 -9.86 -13.67 -9.07
C VAL A 59 -10.96 -14.69 -8.75
N LEU A 60 -12.06 -14.66 -9.52
CA LEU A 60 -13.22 -15.49 -9.24
C LEU A 60 -12.95 -16.98 -9.38
N ILE A 61 -12.13 -17.43 -10.35
CA ILE A 61 -11.82 -18.85 -10.50
C ILE A 61 -11.06 -19.38 -9.28
N ALA A 62 -10.10 -18.65 -8.76
CA ALA A 62 -9.35 -19.03 -7.57
C ALA A 62 -10.21 -18.96 -6.30
N LEU A 63 -11.06 -17.93 -6.18
CA LEU A 63 -12.03 -17.79 -5.10
C LEU A 63 -13.02 -18.96 -5.06
N VAL A 64 -13.62 -19.31 -6.22
CA VAL A 64 -14.58 -20.41 -6.31
C VAL A 64 -13.93 -21.74 -5.93
N LEU A 65 -12.68 -21.97 -6.37
CA LEU A 65 -11.96 -23.18 -5.99
C LEU A 65 -11.76 -23.27 -4.47
N ALA A 66 -11.35 -22.19 -3.83
CA ALA A 66 -11.18 -22.14 -2.37
C ALA A 66 -12.51 -22.33 -1.61
N GLU A 67 -13.59 -21.70 -2.06
CA GLU A 67 -14.92 -21.82 -1.45
C GLU A 67 -15.54 -23.21 -1.63
N LEU A 68 -15.25 -23.93 -2.71
CA LEU A 68 -15.68 -25.31 -2.90
C LEU A 68 -15.03 -26.28 -1.89
N VAL A 69 -13.82 -25.96 -1.42
CA VAL A 69 -13.08 -26.76 -0.43
C VAL A 69 -13.48 -26.37 0.99
N ASN A 70 -13.55 -25.08 1.28
CA ASN A 70 -13.88 -24.56 2.61
C ASN A 70 -14.86 -23.38 2.49
N PRO A 71 -16.18 -23.67 2.47
CA PRO A 71 -17.20 -22.64 2.36
C PRO A 71 -17.12 -21.62 3.50
N GLY A 72 -17.03 -20.33 3.15
CA GLY A 72 -16.87 -19.24 4.11
C GLY A 72 -15.44 -18.94 4.49
N LEU A 73 -14.45 -19.45 3.75
CA LEU A 73 -13.06 -19.08 3.93
C LEU A 73 -12.88 -17.57 3.84
N PRO A 74 -12.15 -16.91 4.76
CA PRO A 74 -11.86 -15.49 4.63
C PRO A 74 -11.08 -15.19 3.34
N ILE A 75 -11.67 -14.37 2.45
CA ILE A 75 -11.09 -14.01 1.16
C ILE A 75 -10.78 -12.51 1.14
N ILE A 76 -9.61 -12.14 0.60
CA ILE A 76 -9.24 -10.77 0.26
C ILE A 76 -9.25 -10.67 -1.26
N TYR A 77 -10.06 -9.77 -1.81
CA TYR A 77 -10.07 -9.51 -3.25
C TYR A 77 -8.81 -8.72 -3.63
N CYS A 78 -7.86 -9.36 -4.29
CA CYS A 78 -6.60 -8.72 -4.69
C CYS A 78 -6.58 -8.47 -6.20
N GLY A 79 -6.01 -7.35 -6.62
CA GLY A 79 -5.83 -7.04 -8.04
C GLY A 79 -4.59 -6.20 -8.29
N ARG A 80 -3.86 -6.57 -9.35
CA ARG A 80 -2.60 -5.95 -9.77
C ARG A 80 -2.62 -5.77 -11.29
N LEU A 81 -3.33 -4.75 -11.78
CA LEU A 81 -3.45 -4.51 -13.21
C LEU A 81 -2.42 -3.47 -13.67
N ALA A 82 -1.40 -3.91 -14.45
CA ALA A 82 -0.46 -3.02 -15.11
C ALA A 82 -0.94 -2.63 -16.51
N MET A 83 -0.33 -1.58 -17.06
CA MET A 83 -0.47 -1.22 -18.47
C MET A 83 0.85 -1.43 -19.20
N MET A 84 0.79 -1.85 -20.46
CA MET A 84 1.98 -1.89 -21.31
C MET A 84 2.34 -0.46 -21.77
N GLU A 85 3.59 -0.05 -21.61
CA GLU A 85 4.12 1.15 -22.26
C GLU A 85 4.18 0.93 -23.77
N PRO A 86 3.43 1.70 -24.59
CA PRO A 86 3.34 1.42 -26.02
C PRO A 86 4.66 1.55 -26.81
N ARG A 87 5.60 2.34 -26.27
CA ARG A 87 6.89 2.59 -26.94
C ARG A 87 7.92 1.49 -26.69
N THR A 88 7.82 0.80 -25.56
CA THR A 88 8.86 -0.16 -25.12
C THR A 88 8.33 -1.58 -24.90
N GLY A 89 7.03 -1.76 -24.75
CA GLY A 89 6.42 -3.05 -24.41
C GLY A 89 6.54 -3.42 -22.91
N ILE A 90 7.15 -2.57 -22.08
CA ILE A 90 7.39 -2.83 -20.66
C ILE A 90 6.11 -2.61 -19.85
N SER A 91 5.88 -3.42 -18.82
CA SER A 91 4.77 -3.23 -17.89
C SER A 91 4.98 -2.00 -17.01
N VAL A 92 4.00 -1.09 -17.01
CA VAL A 92 4.01 0.14 -16.22
C VAL A 92 3.20 -0.08 -14.96
N TRP A 93 3.87 0.03 -13.82
CA TRP A 93 3.31 -0.10 -12.48
C TRP A 93 3.22 1.23 -11.72
N GLY A 94 3.81 2.30 -12.28
CA GLY A 94 3.76 3.66 -11.73
C GLY A 94 2.73 4.57 -12.41
N GLY A 95 2.14 4.13 -13.53
CA GLY A 95 1.25 4.95 -14.33
C GLY A 95 -0.09 5.31 -13.69
N LEU A 96 -0.69 6.41 -14.14
CA LEU A 96 -2.01 6.86 -13.69
C LEU A 96 -3.10 5.81 -13.95
N GLU A 97 -2.96 5.03 -15.02
CA GLU A 97 -3.89 3.98 -15.41
C GLU A 97 -3.98 2.87 -14.34
N LEU A 98 -2.86 2.56 -13.67
CA LEU A 98 -2.88 1.67 -12.50
C LEU A 98 -3.76 2.22 -11.38
N SER A 99 -3.67 3.52 -11.11
CA SER A 99 -4.51 4.15 -10.08
C SER A 99 -6.00 4.04 -10.41
N LEU A 100 -6.37 4.26 -11.68
CA LEU A 100 -7.75 4.11 -12.17
C LEU A 100 -8.21 2.65 -12.08
N ALA A 101 -7.37 1.71 -12.52
CA ALA A 101 -7.65 0.29 -12.45
C ALA A 101 -7.79 -0.18 -10.99
N SER A 102 -6.94 0.30 -10.09
CA SER A 102 -7.02 0.01 -8.66
C SER A 102 -8.32 0.52 -8.05
N ALA A 103 -8.77 1.72 -8.39
CA ALA A 103 -10.08 2.22 -7.96
C ALA A 103 -11.23 1.36 -8.50
N GLY A 104 -11.15 0.93 -9.77
CA GLY A 104 -12.12 -0.02 -10.35
C GLY A 104 -12.11 -1.37 -9.63
N THR A 105 -10.92 -1.89 -9.31
CA THR A 105 -10.75 -3.13 -8.52
C THR A 105 -11.42 -3.03 -7.15
N VAL A 106 -11.25 -1.89 -6.46
CA VAL A 106 -11.92 -1.62 -5.17
C VAL A 106 -13.44 -1.69 -5.31
N GLN A 107 -14.00 -1.03 -6.32
CA GLN A 107 -15.46 -1.05 -6.56
C GLN A 107 -15.99 -2.46 -6.86
N ILE A 108 -15.24 -3.24 -7.63
CA ILE A 108 -15.63 -4.62 -7.97
C ILE A 108 -15.57 -5.51 -6.72
N GLY A 109 -14.49 -5.48 -5.94
CA GLY A 109 -14.36 -6.30 -4.74
C GLY A 109 -15.39 -5.97 -3.67
N HIS A 110 -15.68 -4.68 -3.45
CA HIS A 110 -16.73 -4.24 -2.53
C HIS A 110 -18.13 -4.64 -3.00
N ARG A 111 -18.37 -4.77 -4.31
CA ARG A 111 -19.64 -5.31 -4.83
C ARG A 111 -19.86 -6.76 -4.42
N TYR A 112 -18.80 -7.53 -4.20
CA TYR A 112 -18.86 -8.89 -3.64
C TYR A 112 -18.87 -8.91 -2.11
N GLY A 113 -18.78 -7.76 -1.46
CA GLY A 113 -18.70 -7.66 0.01
C GLY A 113 -17.35 -8.10 0.58
N LEU A 114 -16.31 -8.11 -0.22
CA LEU A 114 -14.97 -8.55 0.17
C LEU A 114 -14.05 -7.36 0.51
N PRO A 115 -13.15 -7.50 1.48
CA PRO A 115 -12.05 -6.55 1.65
C PRO A 115 -11.13 -6.58 0.43
N VAL A 116 -10.57 -5.43 0.08
CA VAL A 116 -9.81 -5.27 -1.18
C VAL A 116 -8.38 -4.81 -0.90
N ASN A 117 -7.43 -5.57 -1.47
CA ASN A 117 -6.02 -5.22 -1.55
C ASN A 117 -5.66 -4.78 -2.97
N VAL A 118 -4.98 -3.64 -3.10
CA VAL A 118 -4.44 -3.15 -4.38
C VAL A 118 -3.01 -2.64 -4.23
N TYR A 119 -2.32 -2.53 -5.36
CA TYR A 119 -0.94 -2.06 -5.41
C TYR A 119 -0.90 -0.53 -5.38
N GLY A 120 -0.69 0.04 -4.19
CA GLY A 120 -0.77 1.48 -3.96
C GLY A 120 0.59 2.19 -3.90
N PHE A 121 1.63 1.53 -3.40
CA PHE A 121 2.95 2.12 -3.26
C PHE A 121 3.88 1.62 -4.37
N SER A 122 3.57 1.95 -5.62
CA SER A 122 4.30 1.48 -6.79
C SER A 122 4.86 2.62 -7.64
N THR A 123 5.97 2.34 -8.32
CA THR A 123 6.65 3.25 -9.24
C THR A 123 7.48 2.47 -10.25
N ASN A 124 7.67 3.04 -11.44
CA ASN A 124 8.69 2.57 -12.38
C ASN A 124 10.04 3.30 -12.19
N SER A 125 10.12 4.30 -11.31
CA SER A 125 11.38 5.00 -11.06
C SER A 125 12.41 4.09 -10.40
N HIS A 126 13.67 4.29 -10.78
CA HIS A 126 14.85 3.61 -10.22
C HIS A 126 15.45 4.35 -9.02
N THR A 127 14.98 5.56 -8.74
CA THR A 127 15.53 6.45 -7.69
C THR A 127 14.42 7.12 -6.88
N LEU A 128 14.76 7.65 -5.70
CA LEU A 128 13.86 8.49 -4.91
C LEU A 128 13.85 9.92 -5.49
N ASP A 129 13.16 10.09 -6.60
CA ASP A 129 13.10 11.33 -7.36
C ASP A 129 11.68 11.89 -7.49
N ILE A 130 11.50 12.89 -8.34
CA ILE A 130 10.20 13.53 -8.58
C ILE A 130 9.22 12.54 -9.22
N GLN A 131 9.67 11.68 -10.15
CA GLN A 131 8.84 10.64 -10.77
C GLN A 131 8.30 9.70 -9.71
N ASN A 132 9.17 9.19 -8.85
CA ASN A 132 8.84 8.29 -7.74
C ASN A 132 7.75 8.90 -6.85
N GLY A 133 7.95 10.13 -6.38
CA GLY A 133 6.99 10.81 -5.52
C GLY A 133 5.64 11.06 -6.21
N PHE A 134 5.66 11.45 -7.48
CA PHE A 134 4.46 11.70 -8.28
C PHE A 134 3.63 10.42 -8.50
N GLU A 135 4.27 9.35 -8.96
CA GLU A 135 3.60 8.07 -9.24
C GLU A 135 3.00 7.47 -7.96
N ARG A 136 3.77 7.40 -6.87
CA ARG A 136 3.31 6.86 -5.58
C ARG A 136 2.18 7.66 -4.96
N ALA A 137 2.23 8.98 -5.03
CA ALA A 137 1.18 9.82 -4.47
C ALA A 137 -0.18 9.52 -5.12
N LEU A 138 -0.23 9.40 -6.45
CA LEU A 138 -1.45 9.08 -7.19
C LEU A 138 -1.88 7.63 -6.97
N ASN A 139 -0.94 6.68 -7.04
CA ASN A 139 -1.24 5.25 -6.89
C ASN A 139 -1.71 4.89 -5.48
N ALA A 140 -1.31 5.64 -4.45
CA ALA A 140 -1.81 5.46 -3.09
C ALA A 140 -3.12 6.23 -2.82
N ALA A 141 -3.21 7.51 -3.26
CA ALA A 141 -4.33 8.36 -2.90
C ALA A 141 -5.64 7.95 -3.60
N ILE A 142 -5.60 7.64 -4.89
CA ILE A 142 -6.80 7.35 -5.69
C ILE A 142 -7.53 6.09 -5.18
N PRO A 143 -6.89 4.92 -5.05
CA PRO A 143 -7.57 3.75 -4.52
C PRO A 143 -7.94 3.89 -3.03
N ALA A 144 -7.15 4.61 -2.23
CA ALA A 144 -7.50 4.89 -0.84
C ALA A 144 -8.81 5.69 -0.72
N LEU A 145 -9.01 6.70 -1.58
CA LEU A 145 -10.24 7.48 -1.65
C LEU A 145 -11.41 6.67 -2.24
N ALA A 146 -11.13 5.71 -3.12
CA ALA A 146 -12.12 4.75 -3.60
C ALA A 146 -12.53 3.73 -2.52
N GLY A 147 -11.81 3.65 -1.41
CA GLY A 147 -12.14 2.81 -0.26
C GLY A 147 -11.27 1.56 -0.08
N ALA A 148 -10.12 1.43 -0.77
CA ALA A 148 -9.22 0.28 -0.60
C ALA A 148 -8.96 -0.03 0.88
N ASP A 149 -9.07 -1.30 1.25
CA ASP A 149 -8.86 -1.76 2.63
C ASP A 149 -7.39 -1.92 2.92
N GLU A 150 -6.61 -2.34 1.94
CA GLU A 150 -5.17 -2.52 2.02
C GLU A 150 -4.47 -1.97 0.78
N LEU A 151 -3.36 -1.25 1.01
CA LEU A 151 -2.43 -0.79 -0.02
C LEU A 151 -1.08 -1.47 0.21
N SER A 152 -0.54 -2.13 -0.81
CA SER A 152 0.75 -2.82 -0.74
C SER A 152 1.82 -2.14 -1.62
N GLY A 153 3.06 -2.66 -1.57
CA GLY A 153 4.18 -2.17 -2.36
C GLY A 153 5.12 -1.20 -1.63
N ILE A 154 5.00 -1.10 -0.28
CA ILE A 154 5.88 -0.24 0.53
C ILE A 154 7.35 -0.65 0.37
N GLY A 155 8.20 0.31 0.01
CA GLY A 155 9.63 0.13 -0.17
C GLY A 155 10.05 -0.43 -1.53
N GLU A 156 9.12 -0.85 -2.37
CA GLU A 156 9.39 -1.38 -3.71
C GLU A 156 9.68 -0.25 -4.70
N MET A 157 10.57 -0.49 -5.64
CA MET A 157 10.97 0.42 -6.73
C MET A 157 11.09 -0.38 -8.03
N GLU A 158 11.23 0.31 -9.17
CA GLU A 158 11.42 -0.35 -10.47
C GLU A 158 10.38 -1.45 -10.72
N ALA A 159 9.10 -1.10 -10.63
CA ALA A 159 8.00 -2.05 -10.85
C ALA A 159 8.03 -3.29 -9.92
N GLY A 160 8.56 -3.18 -8.71
CA GLY A 160 8.67 -4.26 -7.73
C GLY A 160 9.93 -5.12 -7.86
N VAL A 161 10.84 -4.80 -8.78
CA VAL A 161 12.10 -5.54 -8.97
C VAL A 161 13.14 -5.18 -7.92
N MET A 162 13.09 -3.96 -7.40
CA MET A 162 14.06 -3.41 -6.47
C MET A 162 13.39 -2.97 -5.16
N GLY A 163 14.10 -3.07 -4.05
CA GLY A 163 13.67 -2.56 -2.74
C GLY A 163 14.67 -1.57 -2.15
N SER A 164 14.17 -0.60 -1.37
CA SER A 164 14.98 0.40 -0.70
C SER A 164 14.47 0.69 0.71
N PHE A 165 15.34 0.62 1.72
CA PHE A 165 14.98 1.00 3.08
C PHE A 165 14.64 2.50 3.19
N ALA A 166 15.33 3.36 2.46
CA ALA A 166 15.01 4.78 2.40
C ALA A 166 13.62 5.01 1.79
N GLN A 167 13.27 4.26 0.72
CA GLN A 167 11.93 4.28 0.15
C GLN A 167 10.88 3.79 1.16
N MET A 168 11.16 2.74 1.91
CA MET A 168 10.24 2.24 2.94
C MET A 168 9.95 3.31 4.01
N VAL A 169 10.96 4.08 4.42
CA VAL A 169 10.80 5.20 5.35
C VAL A 169 9.96 6.32 4.72
N ALA A 170 10.21 6.67 3.46
CA ALA A 170 9.42 7.67 2.73
C ALA A 170 7.95 7.22 2.54
N ASP A 171 7.73 5.94 2.24
CA ASP A 171 6.39 5.38 2.08
C ASP A 171 5.62 5.32 3.41
N ASN A 172 6.28 5.09 4.53
CA ASN A 172 5.64 5.19 5.85
C ASN A 172 5.11 6.60 6.12
N GLU A 173 5.84 7.64 5.70
CA GLU A 173 5.38 9.03 5.76
C GLU A 173 4.18 9.26 4.83
N LEU A 174 4.26 8.75 3.58
CA LEU A 174 3.15 8.81 2.63
C LEU A 174 1.92 8.05 3.15
N ALA A 175 2.09 6.87 3.74
CA ALA A 175 1.02 6.10 4.36
C ALA A 175 0.33 6.88 5.49
N GLY A 176 1.10 7.64 6.28
CA GLY A 176 0.58 8.60 7.27
C GLY A 176 -0.30 9.67 6.62
N SER A 177 0.15 10.22 5.49
CA SER A 177 -0.57 11.22 4.71
C SER A 177 -1.87 10.66 4.13
N ILE A 178 -1.85 9.44 3.59
CA ILE A 178 -3.03 8.75 3.07
C ILE A 178 -4.05 8.47 4.19
N ARG A 179 -3.62 8.03 5.36
CA ARG A 179 -4.51 7.85 6.52
C ARG A 179 -5.15 9.17 6.96
N ARG A 180 -4.38 10.27 6.96
CA ARG A 180 -4.91 11.62 7.24
C ARG A 180 -5.93 12.06 6.19
N LEU A 181 -5.64 11.81 4.91
CA LEU A 181 -6.54 12.10 3.79
C LEU A 181 -7.88 11.36 3.94
N ARG A 182 -7.85 10.06 4.21
CA ARG A 182 -9.06 9.23 4.40
C ARG A 182 -9.91 9.66 5.60
N ARG A 183 -9.30 10.18 6.66
CA ARG A 183 -10.02 10.68 7.84
C ARG A 183 -10.89 11.89 7.49
N GLY A 184 -10.55 12.66 6.45
CA GLY A 184 -11.26 13.88 6.08
C GLY A 184 -11.18 14.95 7.16
N PHE A 185 -12.22 15.76 7.28
CA PHE A 185 -12.38 16.78 8.30
C PHE A 185 -13.82 16.79 8.84
N VAL A 186 -13.99 17.26 10.06
CA VAL A 186 -15.30 17.37 10.72
C VAL A 186 -15.91 18.73 10.39
N ALA A 187 -17.17 18.72 9.96
CA ALA A 187 -17.97 19.92 9.74
C ALA A 187 -19.13 19.94 10.74
N ASN A 188 -18.94 20.64 11.87
CA ASN A 188 -19.97 20.88 12.88
C ASN A 188 -19.83 22.32 13.42
N GLU A 189 -20.72 22.76 14.30
CA GLU A 189 -20.72 24.12 14.86
C GLU A 189 -19.39 24.50 15.53
N ASP A 190 -18.80 23.57 16.28
CA ASP A 190 -17.51 23.77 16.95
C ASP A 190 -16.36 23.93 15.93
N ALA A 191 -16.32 23.09 14.90
CA ALA A 191 -15.30 23.17 13.85
C ALA A 191 -15.48 24.42 12.95
N LEU A 192 -16.71 24.83 12.70
CA LEU A 192 -17.00 26.08 11.96
C LEU A 192 -16.53 27.33 12.71
N ALA A 193 -16.48 27.30 14.05
CA ALA A 193 -15.90 28.32 14.92
C ALA A 193 -16.42 29.75 14.67
N VAL A 194 -17.69 29.92 14.28
CA VAL A 194 -18.26 31.24 13.90
C VAL A 194 -18.12 32.27 15.02
N GLU A 195 -18.38 31.88 16.26
CA GLU A 195 -18.24 32.75 17.44
C GLU A 195 -16.79 33.16 17.69
N VAL A 196 -15.84 32.24 17.45
CA VAL A 196 -14.40 32.52 17.58
C VAL A 196 -13.97 33.52 16.49
N ILE A 197 -14.47 33.36 15.26
CA ILE A 197 -14.24 34.30 14.17
C ILE A 197 -14.76 35.69 14.55
N ALA A 198 -16.01 35.77 15.02
CA ALA A 198 -16.61 37.03 15.43
C ALA A 198 -15.82 37.72 16.58
N ALA A 199 -15.43 36.98 17.59
CA ALA A 199 -14.64 37.50 18.69
C ALA A 199 -13.26 38.01 18.26
N VAL A 200 -12.58 37.30 17.38
CA VAL A 200 -11.28 37.71 16.86
C VAL A 200 -11.40 38.96 15.98
N MET A 201 -12.42 39.03 15.12
CA MET A 201 -12.64 40.19 14.22
C MET A 201 -13.06 41.45 14.98
N ASN A 202 -13.72 41.31 16.11
CA ASN A 202 -14.06 42.43 17.01
C ASN A 202 -12.95 42.78 18.00
N GLY A 203 -11.81 42.12 17.95
CA GLY A 203 -10.74 42.30 18.94
C GLY A 203 -9.33 42.23 18.36
N THR A 204 -8.65 41.13 18.58
CA THR A 204 -7.20 41.00 18.31
C THR A 204 -6.80 40.83 16.86
N HIS A 205 -7.70 40.49 15.97
CA HIS A 205 -7.45 40.10 14.56
C HIS A 205 -6.40 38.99 14.42
N ASN A 206 -6.28 38.13 15.43
CA ASN A 206 -5.27 37.04 15.47
C ASN A 206 -5.86 35.83 16.18
N PHE A 207 -5.77 34.68 15.50
CA PHE A 207 -6.27 33.39 15.98
C PHE A 207 -5.27 32.63 16.86
N LEU A 208 -3.98 32.98 16.84
CA LEU A 208 -2.90 32.20 17.50
C LEU A 208 -3.14 32.03 19.01
N GLY A 209 -3.66 33.08 19.69
CA GLY A 209 -3.95 33.06 21.14
C GLY A 209 -5.29 32.43 21.51
N GLN A 210 -6.08 31.93 20.57
CA GLN A 210 -7.40 31.37 20.84
C GLN A 210 -7.33 29.95 21.40
N LYS A 211 -8.20 29.65 22.36
CA LYS A 211 -8.33 28.27 22.90
C LYS A 211 -8.73 27.28 21.83
N HIS A 212 -9.55 27.70 20.85
CA HIS A 212 -9.92 26.90 19.70
C HIS A 212 -8.69 26.45 18.90
N THR A 213 -7.81 27.38 18.54
CA THR A 213 -6.55 27.09 17.81
C THR A 213 -5.69 26.06 18.59
N SER A 214 -5.48 26.30 19.89
CA SER A 214 -4.69 25.38 20.73
C SER A 214 -5.29 23.97 20.81
N ARG A 215 -6.62 23.85 20.83
CA ARG A 215 -7.32 22.55 20.83
C ARG A 215 -7.15 21.84 19.48
N TYR A 216 -7.37 22.53 18.37
CA TYR A 216 -7.25 21.96 17.02
C TYR A 216 -5.81 21.60 16.65
N LEU A 217 -4.82 22.34 17.12
CA LEU A 217 -3.41 21.95 16.97
C LEU A 217 -3.08 20.59 17.61
N ARG A 218 -3.78 20.20 18.68
CA ARG A 218 -3.59 18.91 19.37
C ARG A 218 -4.51 17.80 18.87
N SER A 219 -5.51 18.13 18.06
CA SER A 219 -6.49 17.15 17.58
C SER A 219 -5.98 16.30 16.41
N GLY A 220 -4.79 16.63 15.87
CA GLY A 220 -4.27 16.01 14.65
C GLY A 220 -4.93 16.56 13.38
N GLU A 221 -5.51 17.78 13.43
CA GLU A 221 -6.02 18.48 12.24
C GLU A 221 -4.92 18.67 11.19
N VAL A 222 -3.71 18.93 11.65
CA VAL A 222 -2.51 18.99 10.81
C VAL A 222 -1.67 17.73 11.03
N LEU A 223 -1.27 17.08 9.94
CA LEU A 223 -0.29 16.00 9.97
C LEU A 223 1.11 16.60 10.15
N LEU A 224 1.76 16.24 11.25
CA LEU A 224 3.16 16.58 11.47
C LEU A 224 4.05 15.60 10.76
N THR A 225 4.68 16.05 9.69
CA THR A 225 5.61 15.27 8.89
C THR A 225 7.02 15.28 9.51
N ARG A 226 7.78 14.20 9.34
CA ARG A 226 9.17 14.10 9.84
C ARG A 226 10.19 14.33 8.73
N LEU A 227 9.85 13.94 7.51
CA LEU A 227 10.77 14.02 6.37
C LEU A 227 10.59 15.30 5.56
N ALA A 228 9.34 15.79 5.44
CA ALA A 228 9.08 16.97 4.64
C ALA A 228 9.59 18.25 5.31
N GLU A 229 10.21 19.13 4.52
CA GLU A 229 10.64 20.45 4.97
C GLU A 229 9.44 21.38 5.17
N ARG A 230 9.41 22.06 6.32
CA ARG A 230 8.38 23.04 6.68
C ARG A 230 8.96 24.31 7.33
N GLY A 231 10.30 24.42 7.39
CA GLY A 231 11.01 25.58 7.94
C GLY A 231 11.19 26.70 6.92
N THR A 232 11.86 27.77 7.37
CA THR A 232 12.31 28.86 6.47
C THR A 232 13.53 28.41 5.67
N TRP A 233 13.90 29.20 4.66
CA TRP A 233 15.14 28.96 3.89
C TRP A 233 16.37 28.88 4.80
N GLU A 234 16.49 29.83 5.73
CA GLU A 234 17.61 29.88 6.68
C GLU A 234 17.67 28.66 7.60
N MET A 235 16.51 28.18 8.05
CA MET A 235 16.45 26.94 8.86
C MET A 235 16.91 25.73 8.06
N TRP A 236 16.46 25.59 6.80
CA TRP A 236 16.86 24.52 5.91
C TRP A 236 18.37 24.59 5.59
N GLU A 237 18.87 25.79 5.29
CA GLU A 237 20.29 26.01 5.00
C GLU A 237 21.18 25.66 6.19
N ASN A 238 20.84 26.14 7.39
CA ASN A 238 21.55 25.83 8.63
C ASN A 238 21.40 24.35 9.05
N GLY A 239 20.32 23.70 8.64
CA GLY A 239 20.05 22.27 8.84
C GLY A 239 20.79 21.35 7.87
N GLY A 240 21.71 21.87 7.04
CA GLY A 240 22.54 21.09 6.13
C GLY A 240 21.92 20.87 4.76
N ARG A 241 20.90 21.63 4.37
CA ARG A 241 20.25 21.62 3.05
C ARG A 241 19.72 20.26 2.60
N LYS A 242 19.32 19.39 3.57
CA LYS A 242 18.81 18.07 3.29
C LYS A 242 17.37 18.13 2.78
N GLY A 243 17.12 17.44 1.66
CA GLY A 243 15.79 17.19 1.15
C GLY A 243 15.14 15.96 1.81
N MET A 244 13.98 15.57 1.31
CA MET A 244 13.23 14.43 1.83
C MET A 244 13.96 13.10 1.60
N THR A 245 14.65 12.97 0.48
CA THR A 245 15.42 11.76 0.12
C THR A 245 16.58 11.51 1.11
N GLU A 246 17.39 12.55 1.38
CA GLU A 246 18.52 12.45 2.30
C GLU A 246 18.05 12.18 3.74
N ARG A 247 16.94 12.79 4.17
CA ARG A 247 16.36 12.53 5.50
C ARG A 247 15.81 11.10 5.61
N ALA A 248 15.19 10.57 4.55
CA ALA A 248 14.72 9.20 4.53
C ALA A 248 15.88 8.20 4.60
N GLN A 249 16.99 8.49 3.93
CA GLN A 249 18.21 7.68 3.99
C GLN A 249 18.83 7.70 5.38
N ASP A 250 19.03 8.90 5.97
CA ASP A 250 19.57 9.05 7.33
C ASP A 250 18.72 8.27 8.35
N GLU A 251 17.39 8.35 8.24
CA GLU A 251 16.48 7.67 9.16
C GLU A 251 16.50 6.14 8.95
N ALA A 252 16.59 5.67 7.72
CA ALA A 252 16.73 4.25 7.44
C ALA A 252 18.05 3.70 8.05
N GLU A 253 19.18 4.41 7.84
CA GLU A 253 20.45 4.03 8.43
C GLU A 253 20.43 4.07 9.96
N ARG A 254 19.76 5.07 10.54
CA ARG A 254 19.56 5.15 12.00
C ARG A 254 18.80 3.94 12.52
N ILE A 255 17.66 3.59 11.90
CA ILE A 255 16.84 2.44 12.30
C ILE A 255 17.64 1.14 12.21
N LEU A 256 18.34 0.90 11.11
CA LEU A 256 19.16 -0.29 10.92
C LEU A 256 20.28 -0.44 11.96
N ARG A 257 20.83 0.67 12.42
CA ARG A 257 21.91 0.68 13.42
C ARG A 257 21.37 0.51 14.85
N GLU A 258 20.22 1.14 15.17
CA GLU A 258 19.76 1.31 16.54
C GLU A 258 18.66 0.33 16.94
N HIS A 259 17.87 -0.17 15.97
CA HIS A 259 16.78 -1.08 16.27
C HIS A 259 17.30 -2.47 16.60
N GLN A 260 16.91 -2.96 17.78
CA GLN A 260 17.20 -4.31 18.21
C GLN A 260 15.91 -5.13 18.21
N ILE A 261 15.95 -6.24 17.50
CA ILE A 261 14.83 -7.20 17.49
C ILE A 261 14.86 -7.97 18.82
N PRO A 262 13.75 -8.04 19.54
CA PRO A 262 13.67 -8.91 20.71
C PRO A 262 14.06 -10.35 20.33
N PRO A 263 14.97 -11.00 21.07
CA PRO A 263 15.36 -12.37 20.76
C PRO A 263 14.15 -13.31 20.94
N LEU A 264 14.12 -14.38 20.16
CA LEU A 264 13.19 -15.47 20.38
C LEU A 264 13.51 -16.17 21.70
N GLU A 265 12.50 -16.76 22.33
CA GLU A 265 12.76 -17.69 23.45
C GLU A 265 13.59 -18.87 22.94
N PRO A 266 14.56 -19.38 23.74
CA PRO A 266 15.45 -20.45 23.29
C PRO A 266 14.75 -21.74 22.80
N ILE A 267 13.54 -21.98 23.26
CA ILE A 267 12.71 -23.11 22.81
C ILE A 267 12.15 -22.84 21.41
N GLN A 268 11.70 -21.62 21.13
CA GLN A 268 11.17 -21.23 19.82
C GLN A 268 12.26 -21.23 18.76
N GLU A 269 13.45 -20.79 19.11
CA GLU A 269 14.62 -20.80 18.21
C GLU A 269 14.97 -22.24 17.78
N LYS A 270 15.04 -23.17 18.74
CA LYS A 270 15.28 -24.59 18.46
C LYS A 270 14.17 -25.25 17.64
N GLU A 271 12.92 -24.93 17.92
CA GLU A 271 11.77 -25.42 17.13
C GLU A 271 11.83 -24.91 15.69
N LEU A 272 12.16 -23.64 15.50
CA LEU A 272 12.33 -23.06 14.18
C LEU A 272 13.48 -23.68 13.39
N GLU A 273 14.64 -23.87 14.03
CA GLU A 273 15.79 -24.56 13.44
C GLU A 273 15.44 -26.01 13.03
N ALA A 274 14.71 -26.72 13.87
CA ALA A 274 14.27 -28.08 13.57
C ALA A 274 13.29 -28.11 12.38
N LEU A 275 12.36 -27.19 12.31
CA LEU A 275 11.43 -27.05 11.17
C LEU A 275 12.18 -26.72 9.87
N MET A 276 13.13 -25.80 9.91
CA MET A 276 13.96 -25.47 8.74
C MET A 276 14.78 -26.68 8.26
N ALA A 277 15.43 -27.40 9.16
CA ALA A 277 16.21 -28.58 8.82
C ALA A 277 15.33 -29.72 8.25
N ALA A 278 14.11 -29.91 8.77
CA ALA A 278 13.16 -30.87 8.23
C ALA A 278 12.72 -30.50 6.82
N ALA A 279 12.37 -29.21 6.59
CA ALA A 279 11.97 -28.69 5.28
C ALA A 279 13.10 -28.83 4.24
N GLU A 280 14.34 -28.49 4.59
CA GLU A 280 15.50 -28.71 3.72
C GLU A 280 15.69 -30.18 3.37
N GLY A 281 15.52 -31.07 4.36
CA GLY A 281 15.63 -32.52 4.16
C GLY A 281 14.58 -33.09 3.21
N GLU A 282 13.40 -32.50 3.14
CA GLU A 282 12.33 -32.92 2.22
C GLU A 282 12.43 -32.26 0.84
N LEU A 283 12.69 -30.95 0.77
CA LEU A 283 12.69 -30.17 -0.46
C LEU A 283 13.93 -30.38 -1.33
N VAL A 284 15.10 -30.61 -0.71
CA VAL A 284 16.36 -30.84 -1.46
C VAL A 284 16.45 -32.26 -2.03
N LYS A 285 15.56 -33.17 -1.62
CA LYS A 285 15.51 -34.56 -2.15
C LYS A 285 14.62 -34.70 -3.40
N ARG A 286 13.98 -33.62 -3.84
CA ARG A 286 13.20 -33.54 -5.08
C ARG A 286 13.97 -32.81 -6.16
#